data_7e92597526c19ec962df89eaaef91329
#
_entry.id   7e92597526c19ec962df89eaaef91329
#
_cell.length_a   1.000
_cell.length_b   1.000
_cell.length_c   1.000
_cell.angle_alpha   90.00
_cell.angle_beta   90.00
_cell.angle_gamma   90.00
#
_symmetry.space_group_name_H-M   'P 1'
#
loop_
_entity.id
_entity.type
_entity.pdbx_description
1 polymer ?
#
loop_
_entity_poly.entity_id
_entity_poly.type
_entity_poly.pdbx_seq_one_letter_code
_entity_poly.pdbx_strand_id
1 'polypeptide(L)'
;MSIAERLIELKLIKHNLKTIINGLGGRCGENFTLYHTDLEKLITERDTGNEYFTNFNISDNITKIGDYAFPNAKFSSINVPSSVKSIGERAFFNNRSLTSVTISEGVKQIGSDAFNSCSNLEQINLPQSLEYIGWGAFNNCRKLPRITLPTNIKEIGSYTFANNRTFTNFEFPSMVTRIGDSAFSNCRKLGNITLPDNLTYIGREAFAYNQVMTEVTIPDTVTTLGNGVFAYCMNLEKVTFPEHAIINLTDGTFKFCTKLREVNLPNGITTISYIMFQNCANLTSITIPDTVISMSSNAFMNCTKLNDIQLSQNLTSIGNSVFYGCTALSSITLPNSVQTLGDSTFRECTNLQNITIPEGVTKLENNLFFNCKSLTEVTLPLTLVTMGLNIFLGDTLLTNITIPKNVTTIGNSCFQECGSLTSITLPESLKQLGSSCFNGCVKLQSCNIPSQVTRIEPATFYRCKSLTSITIPDSVNYIGNSAFDGCTKLQNANIPNSVTRLEDRIFNNCVSLTNITIPNTVTFIGQYTFGGCNNITELIIPEGVETISQGVVHACQKLEKIVIPHSVKEILGQGIFYGHPKLTDVIYNGTKEEWKKIKKATNWWTQSGLAVIKCTDGDFPLRNYLTTEA
;
A
#
# COMPACT_ATOMS: atom_id res chain seq x y z
N MET A 1 44.60 11.41 16.68
CA MET A 1 44.41 10.38 17.73
C MET A 1 45.15 10.80 18.97
N SER A 2 44.47 10.85 20.14
CA SER A 2 45.09 11.16 21.41
C SER A 2 45.99 10.00 21.91
N ILE A 3 46.92 10.29 22.81
CA ILE A 3 47.78 9.27 23.44
C ILE A 3 46.95 8.17 24.11
N ALA A 4 45.77 8.52 24.63
CA ALA A 4 44.83 7.57 25.25
C ALA A 4 44.21 6.61 24.23
N GLU A 5 43.84 7.05 23.04
CA GLU A 5 43.32 6.20 21.96
C GLU A 5 44.40 5.26 21.42
N ARG A 6 45.66 5.71 21.38
CA ARG A 6 46.80 4.87 21.00
C ARG A 6 47.09 3.80 22.06
N LEU A 7 46.95 4.10 23.36
CA LEU A 7 47.12 3.13 24.44
C LEU A 7 46.02 2.07 24.47
N ILE A 8 44.79 2.43 24.10
CA ILE A 8 43.67 1.49 23.98
C ILE A 8 43.92 0.55 22.79
N GLU A 9 44.39 1.07 21.66
CA GLU A 9 44.70 0.29 20.45
C GLU A 9 45.85 -0.71 20.74
N LEU A 10 46.89 -0.29 21.48
CA LEU A 10 48.01 -1.14 21.91
C LEU A 10 47.59 -2.21 22.92
N LYS A 11 46.68 -1.87 23.84
CA LYS A 11 46.11 -2.85 24.81
C LYS A 11 45.24 -3.88 24.09
N LEU A 12 44.50 -3.49 23.03
CA LEU A 12 43.67 -4.37 22.24
C LEU A 12 44.52 -5.32 21.41
N ILE A 13 45.62 -4.84 20.82
CA ILE A 13 46.63 -5.68 20.08
C ILE A 13 47.25 -6.68 21.04
N LYS A 14 47.64 -6.26 22.25
CA LYS A 14 48.22 -7.14 23.28
C LYS A 14 47.22 -8.19 23.77
N HIS A 15 45.95 -7.84 23.95
CA HIS A 15 44.85 -8.74 24.31
C HIS A 15 44.62 -9.81 23.21
N ASN A 16 44.55 -9.35 21.95
CA ASN A 16 44.33 -10.23 20.80
C ASN A 16 45.52 -11.21 20.59
N LEU A 17 46.76 -10.74 20.76
CA LEU A 17 47.95 -11.61 20.76
C LEU A 17 47.89 -12.68 21.86
N LYS A 18 47.45 -12.32 23.09
CA LYS A 18 47.26 -13.25 24.19
C LYS A 18 46.22 -14.33 23.87
N THR A 19 45.18 -13.98 23.16
CA THR A 19 44.10 -14.90 22.68
C THR A 19 44.63 -15.85 21.60
N ILE A 20 45.43 -15.33 20.66
CA ILE A 20 46.13 -16.14 19.61
C ILE A 20 47.04 -17.16 20.25
N ILE A 21 47.83 -16.79 21.26
CA ILE A 21 48.76 -17.63 21.97
C ILE A 21 48.03 -18.74 22.75
N ASN A 22 46.95 -18.40 23.43
CA ASN A 22 46.13 -19.37 24.15
C ASN A 22 45.45 -20.39 23.19
N GLY A 23 45.11 -19.97 21.96
CA GLY A 23 44.60 -20.86 20.91
C GLY A 23 45.66 -21.83 20.33
N LEU A 24 46.96 -21.54 20.50
CA LEU A 24 48.09 -22.35 20.01
C LEU A 24 48.55 -23.45 20.98
N GLY A 25 47.82 -23.73 22.07
CA GLY A 25 48.04 -24.91 22.92
C GLY A 25 49.24 -24.82 23.84
N GLY A 26 49.54 -23.69 24.42
CA GLY A 26 50.32 -23.60 25.67
C GLY A 26 51.82 -24.02 25.67
N ARG A 27 52.48 -24.08 24.52
CA ARG A 27 53.92 -24.33 24.43
C ARG A 27 54.66 -23.27 23.62
N CYS A 28 54.72 -22.05 24.15
CA CYS A 28 55.40 -20.93 23.49
C CYS A 28 56.29 -20.13 24.45
N GLY A 29 57.30 -20.79 25.05
CA GLY A 29 58.27 -20.07 25.90
C GLY A 29 59.31 -19.24 25.10
N GLU A 30 59.90 -19.83 24.05
CA GLU A 30 60.99 -19.20 23.30
C GLU A 30 60.55 -18.46 22.04
N ASN A 31 59.59 -18.97 21.30
CA ASN A 31 59.06 -18.29 20.08
C ASN A 31 58.24 -17.05 20.35
N PHE A 32 57.64 -16.94 21.54
CA PHE A 32 56.87 -15.75 21.96
C PHE A 32 57.78 -14.54 22.21
N THR A 33 59.01 -14.76 22.69
CA THR A 33 59.96 -13.66 22.94
C THR A 33 60.44 -13.04 21.63
N LEU A 34 60.70 -13.86 20.61
CA LEU A 34 61.05 -13.39 19.27
C LEU A 34 59.89 -12.59 18.62
N TYR A 35 58.69 -13.09 18.75
CA TYR A 35 57.48 -12.43 18.18
C TYR A 35 57.16 -11.11 18.93
N HIS A 36 57.39 -11.06 20.21
CA HIS A 36 57.24 -9.83 21.02
C HIS A 36 58.29 -8.77 20.64
N THR A 37 59.54 -9.17 20.41
CA THR A 37 60.62 -8.27 19.95
C THR A 37 60.41 -7.80 18.53
N ASP A 38 59.89 -8.63 17.62
CA ASP A 38 59.48 -8.20 16.27
C ASP A 38 58.32 -7.21 16.30
N LEU A 39 57.36 -7.43 17.21
CA LEU A 39 56.24 -6.50 17.43
C LEU A 39 56.68 -5.19 18.07
N GLU A 40 57.60 -5.22 19.07
CA GLU A 40 58.19 -4.03 19.67
C GLU A 40 59.05 -3.24 18.66
N LYS A 41 59.74 -3.91 17.74
CA LYS A 41 60.48 -3.30 16.64
C LYS A 41 59.51 -2.61 15.65
N LEU A 42 58.41 -3.28 15.30
CA LEU A 42 57.34 -2.73 14.48
C LEU A 42 56.63 -1.51 15.13
N ILE A 43 56.54 -1.50 16.47
CA ILE A 43 55.93 -0.42 17.25
C ILE A 43 56.93 0.77 17.34
N THR A 44 58.22 0.52 17.54
CA THR A 44 59.24 1.55 17.65
C THR A 44 59.59 2.20 16.30
N GLU A 45 59.56 1.47 15.21
CA GLU A 45 59.73 2.01 13.84
C GLU A 45 58.56 2.95 13.42
N ARG A 46 57.39 2.85 14.13
CA ARG A 46 56.19 3.67 13.87
C ARG A 46 56.29 5.12 14.41
N ASP A 47 57.21 5.41 15.32
CA ASP A 47 57.37 6.75 15.89
C ASP A 47 58.08 7.75 15.00
N THR A 48 58.58 7.33 13.83
CA THR A 48 59.33 8.18 12.89
C THR A 48 58.53 8.72 11.71
N GLY A 49 57.15 8.70 11.77
CA GLY A 49 56.29 9.47 10.89
C GLY A 49 55.89 8.77 9.58
N ASN A 50 54.61 8.59 9.43
CA ASN A 50 53.84 8.53 8.16
C ASN A 50 54.10 7.44 7.12
N GLU A 51 54.76 6.32 7.42
CA GLU A 51 54.79 5.21 6.48
C GLU A 51 53.79 4.10 6.89
N TYR A 52 52.80 3.87 6.01
CA TYR A 52 51.93 2.68 6.10
C TYR A 52 52.81 1.43 5.92
N PHE A 53 52.59 0.39 6.78
CA PHE A 53 53.21 -0.91 6.53
C PHE A 53 52.73 -1.43 5.18
N THR A 54 53.61 -1.38 4.18
CA THR A 54 53.27 -1.80 2.82
C THR A 54 53.13 -3.33 2.72
N ASN A 55 53.95 -4.07 3.47
CA ASN A 55 53.97 -5.52 3.45
C ASN A 55 54.07 -6.08 4.88
N PHE A 56 53.18 -6.99 5.24
CA PHE A 56 53.25 -7.75 6.48
C PHE A 56 53.44 -9.23 6.14
N ASN A 57 54.53 -9.84 6.62
CA ASN A 57 54.84 -11.24 6.42
C ASN A 57 54.54 -12.07 7.67
N ILE A 58 53.70 -13.07 7.51
CA ILE A 58 53.43 -14.06 8.55
C ILE A 58 54.58 -15.11 8.51
N SER A 59 55.17 -15.39 9.68
CA SER A 59 56.28 -16.32 9.78
C SER A 59 55.88 -17.74 9.42
N ASP A 60 56.81 -18.49 8.76
CA ASP A 60 56.61 -19.88 8.30
C ASP A 60 56.43 -20.91 9.42
N ASN A 61 56.61 -20.54 10.69
CA ASN A 61 56.33 -21.43 11.83
C ASN A 61 54.88 -21.30 12.36
N ILE A 62 54.09 -20.39 11.82
CA ILE A 62 52.67 -20.19 12.19
C ILE A 62 51.82 -21.22 11.47
N THR A 63 51.04 -21.99 12.24
CA THR A 63 50.15 -23.04 11.69
C THR A 63 48.68 -22.63 11.70
N LYS A 64 48.30 -21.55 12.45
CA LYS A 64 46.95 -21.01 12.54
C LYS A 64 46.98 -19.51 12.76
N ILE A 65 46.18 -18.78 12.00
CA ILE A 65 45.85 -17.39 12.31
C ILE A 65 44.60 -17.41 13.19
N GLY A 66 44.71 -16.88 14.40
CA GLY A 66 43.63 -16.90 15.40
C GLY A 66 42.45 -16.02 15.02
N ASP A 67 41.35 -16.19 15.75
CA ASP A 67 40.18 -15.32 15.63
C ASP A 67 40.56 -13.90 16.07
N TYR A 68 40.06 -12.89 15.31
CA TYR A 68 40.38 -11.47 15.56
C TYR A 68 41.89 -11.16 15.64
N ALA A 69 42.73 -11.85 14.89
CA ALA A 69 44.17 -11.65 14.96
C ALA A 69 44.61 -10.23 14.56
N PHE A 70 44.07 -9.69 13.48
CA PHE A 70 44.50 -8.41 12.88
C PHE A 70 43.34 -7.54 12.44
N PRO A 71 42.30 -7.27 13.29
CA PRO A 71 41.18 -6.44 12.89
C PRO A 71 41.62 -4.99 12.82
N ASN A 72 41.12 -4.24 11.84
CA ASN A 72 41.43 -2.81 11.61
C ASN A 72 42.91 -2.49 11.37
N ALA A 73 43.72 -3.48 11.01
CA ALA A 73 45.13 -3.26 10.68
C ALA A 73 45.27 -2.39 9.43
N LYS A 74 46.46 -1.77 9.24
CA LYS A 74 46.72 -0.86 8.12
C LYS A 74 47.66 -1.49 7.07
N PHE A 75 47.63 -2.81 6.90
CA PHE A 75 48.42 -3.51 5.87
C PHE A 75 47.90 -3.14 4.48
N SER A 76 48.79 -2.95 3.52
CA SER A 76 48.43 -2.81 2.10
C SER A 76 48.40 -4.18 1.41
N SER A 77 49.26 -5.10 1.85
CA SER A 77 49.29 -6.48 1.34
C SER A 77 49.60 -7.50 2.44
N ILE A 78 49.15 -8.75 2.26
CA ILE A 78 49.42 -9.88 3.17
C ILE A 78 49.75 -11.12 2.36
N ASN A 79 50.81 -11.82 2.80
CA ASN A 79 51.12 -13.14 2.35
C ASN A 79 50.93 -14.17 3.49
N VAL A 80 50.01 -15.14 3.29
CA VAL A 80 49.72 -16.22 4.22
C VAL A 80 50.54 -17.45 3.79
N PRO A 81 51.52 -17.91 4.58
CA PRO A 81 52.43 -18.98 4.19
C PRO A 81 51.75 -20.36 4.20
N SER A 82 52.39 -21.35 3.56
CA SER A 82 51.90 -22.72 3.44
C SER A 82 51.85 -23.52 4.76
N SER A 83 52.56 -23.04 5.77
CA SER A 83 52.50 -23.57 7.15
C SER A 83 51.10 -23.38 7.78
N VAL A 84 50.40 -22.29 7.44
CA VAL A 84 49.07 -21.98 7.96
C VAL A 84 48.03 -22.95 7.42
N LYS A 85 47.24 -23.57 8.31
CA LYS A 85 46.17 -24.51 7.98
C LYS A 85 44.78 -23.87 8.04
N SER A 86 44.62 -22.83 8.85
CA SER A 86 43.34 -22.12 8.98
C SER A 86 43.54 -20.65 9.30
N ILE A 87 42.61 -19.81 8.76
CA ILE A 87 42.43 -18.40 9.07
C ILE A 87 41.15 -18.29 9.92
N GLY A 88 41.25 -17.69 11.11
CA GLY A 88 40.19 -17.61 12.08
C GLY A 88 39.08 -16.62 11.73
N GLU A 89 38.03 -16.60 12.57
CA GLU A 89 36.91 -15.64 12.47
C GLU A 89 37.44 -14.20 12.59
N ARG A 90 36.98 -13.31 11.70
CA ARG A 90 37.35 -11.90 11.69
C ARG A 90 38.84 -11.60 11.76
N ALA A 91 39.67 -12.54 11.34
CA ALA A 91 41.13 -12.45 11.45
C ALA A 91 41.70 -11.17 10.82
N PHE A 92 41.13 -10.74 9.69
CA PHE A 92 41.50 -9.50 8.98
C PHE A 92 40.32 -8.56 8.80
N PHE A 93 39.37 -8.58 9.72
CA PHE A 93 38.15 -7.77 9.66
C PHE A 93 38.48 -6.26 9.55
N ASN A 94 37.79 -5.57 8.63
CA ASN A 94 37.83 -4.11 8.43
C ASN A 94 39.24 -3.55 8.13
N ASN A 95 40.10 -4.33 7.46
CA ASN A 95 41.40 -3.86 6.98
C ASN A 95 41.21 -3.04 5.70
N ARG A 96 40.83 -1.77 5.84
CA ARG A 96 40.47 -0.90 4.71
C ARG A 96 41.64 -0.49 3.82
N SER A 97 42.89 -0.66 4.28
CA SER A 97 44.09 -0.37 3.49
C SER A 97 44.52 -1.56 2.64
N LEU A 98 43.99 -2.77 2.91
CA LEU A 98 44.39 -4.01 2.26
C LEU A 98 43.91 -4.01 0.80
N THR A 99 44.86 -4.10 -0.13
CA THR A 99 44.63 -4.13 -1.59
C THR A 99 44.89 -5.53 -2.18
N SER A 100 45.79 -6.31 -1.60
CA SER A 100 46.11 -7.66 -2.10
C SER A 100 46.33 -8.65 -0.98
N VAL A 101 45.90 -9.92 -1.22
CA VAL A 101 46.11 -11.06 -0.34
C VAL A 101 46.55 -12.24 -1.15
N THR A 102 47.68 -12.87 -0.72
CA THR A 102 48.14 -14.13 -1.26
C THR A 102 48.01 -15.20 -0.20
N ILE A 103 47.27 -16.29 -0.48
CA ILE A 103 47.10 -17.43 0.41
C ILE A 103 47.76 -18.63 -0.25
N SER A 104 48.82 -19.16 0.41
CA SER A 104 49.56 -20.29 -0.12
C SER A 104 48.81 -21.62 0.02
N GLU A 105 49.22 -22.61 -0.78
CA GLU A 105 48.71 -23.98 -0.68
C GLU A 105 48.91 -24.55 0.74
N GLY A 106 47.96 -25.35 1.20
CA GLY A 106 47.94 -25.95 2.54
C GLY A 106 46.95 -25.30 3.51
N VAL A 107 46.45 -24.09 3.20
CA VAL A 107 45.32 -23.48 3.94
C VAL A 107 44.05 -24.20 3.54
N LYS A 108 43.31 -24.72 4.54
CA LYS A 108 42.06 -25.49 4.33
C LYS A 108 40.79 -24.71 4.67
N GLN A 109 40.88 -23.70 5.55
CA GLN A 109 39.73 -23.01 6.08
C GLN A 109 39.95 -21.50 6.20
N ILE A 110 38.94 -20.73 5.77
CA ILE A 110 38.81 -19.29 6.02
C ILE A 110 37.57 -19.11 6.90
N GLY A 111 37.75 -18.52 8.09
CA GLY A 111 36.70 -18.31 9.08
C GLY A 111 35.66 -17.25 8.67
N SER A 112 34.58 -17.17 9.44
CA SER A 112 33.52 -16.21 9.22
C SER A 112 34.04 -14.79 9.33
N ASP A 113 33.56 -13.88 8.45
CA ASP A 113 33.98 -12.48 8.41
C ASP A 113 35.50 -12.25 8.28
N ALA A 114 36.28 -13.23 7.90
CA ALA A 114 37.76 -13.15 7.97
C ALA A 114 38.31 -11.92 7.24
N PHE A 115 37.80 -11.56 6.07
CA PHE A 115 38.15 -10.38 5.28
C PHE A 115 36.97 -9.40 5.12
N ASN A 116 35.95 -9.50 5.98
CA ASN A 116 34.80 -8.62 5.91
C ASN A 116 35.24 -7.15 6.03
N SER A 117 34.70 -6.31 5.17
CA SER A 117 34.97 -4.86 5.11
C SER A 117 36.42 -4.49 4.74
N CYS A 118 37.17 -5.40 4.11
CA CYS A 118 38.39 -5.06 3.39
C CYS A 118 38.04 -4.30 2.10
N SER A 119 37.54 -3.08 2.25
CA SER A 119 36.84 -2.34 1.19
C SER A 119 37.69 -1.97 -0.02
N ASN A 120 39.02 -1.94 0.14
CA ASN A 120 39.99 -1.68 -0.91
C ASN A 120 40.66 -2.94 -1.49
N LEU A 121 40.23 -4.13 -1.04
CA LEU A 121 40.80 -5.38 -1.57
C LEU A 121 40.47 -5.50 -3.07
N GLU A 122 41.53 -5.56 -3.90
CA GLU A 122 41.46 -5.62 -5.35
C GLU A 122 41.85 -7.00 -5.88
N GLN A 123 42.72 -7.70 -5.14
CA GLN A 123 43.23 -9.02 -5.54
C GLN A 123 43.31 -9.98 -4.36
N ILE A 124 42.82 -11.17 -4.57
CA ILE A 124 43.04 -12.32 -3.67
C ILE A 124 43.16 -13.60 -4.49
N ASN A 125 44.15 -14.45 -4.17
CA ASN A 125 44.21 -15.80 -4.67
C ASN A 125 43.82 -16.78 -3.55
N LEU A 126 42.99 -17.76 -3.89
CA LEU A 126 42.60 -18.83 -2.99
C LEU A 126 43.31 -20.12 -3.42
N PRO A 127 43.92 -20.89 -2.48
CA PRO A 127 44.61 -22.11 -2.81
C PRO A 127 43.63 -23.26 -3.14
N GLN A 128 44.07 -24.22 -3.96
CA GLN A 128 43.26 -25.40 -4.29
C GLN A 128 43.03 -26.33 -3.08
N SER A 129 43.85 -26.20 -2.04
CA SER A 129 43.70 -26.92 -0.76
C SER A 129 42.51 -26.41 0.10
N LEU A 130 41.88 -25.27 -0.26
CA LEU A 130 40.81 -24.69 0.52
C LEU A 130 39.51 -25.51 0.41
N GLU A 131 38.96 -25.89 1.55
CA GLU A 131 37.78 -26.75 1.66
C GLU A 131 36.57 -26.00 2.23
N TYR A 132 36.78 -24.87 2.97
CA TYR A 132 35.73 -24.15 3.66
C TYR A 132 35.95 -22.62 3.66
N ILE A 133 34.89 -21.88 3.38
CA ILE A 133 34.81 -20.42 3.48
C ILE A 133 33.63 -20.06 4.39
N GLY A 134 33.92 -19.38 5.48
CA GLY A 134 32.95 -18.99 6.49
C GLY A 134 32.00 -17.89 6.01
N TRP A 135 30.93 -17.67 6.77
CA TRP A 135 29.93 -16.64 6.50
C TRP A 135 30.56 -15.26 6.44
N GLY A 136 30.09 -14.46 5.50
CA GLY A 136 30.58 -13.09 5.35
C GLY A 136 32.07 -12.94 5.09
N ALA A 137 32.80 -13.99 4.80
CA ALA A 137 34.28 -13.98 4.73
C ALA A 137 34.82 -12.86 3.83
N PHE A 138 34.14 -12.53 2.73
CA PHE A 138 34.48 -11.46 1.80
C PHE A 138 33.36 -10.42 1.67
N ASN A 139 32.51 -10.27 2.68
CA ASN A 139 31.45 -9.28 2.66
C ASN A 139 32.05 -7.87 2.59
N ASN A 140 31.48 -7.02 1.75
CA ASN A 140 31.85 -5.62 1.65
C ASN A 140 33.32 -5.34 1.21
N CYS A 141 33.90 -6.26 0.41
CA CYS A 141 35.15 -6.07 -0.32
C CYS A 141 34.84 -5.31 -1.63
N ARG A 142 34.53 -4.00 -1.51
CA ARG A 142 33.87 -3.20 -2.55
C ARG A 142 34.65 -3.04 -3.84
N LYS A 143 36.00 -3.19 -3.80
CA LYS A 143 36.86 -3.08 -4.97
C LYS A 143 37.26 -4.42 -5.57
N LEU A 144 36.84 -5.57 -4.99
CA LEU A 144 37.16 -6.89 -5.49
C LEU A 144 36.37 -7.15 -6.79
N PRO A 145 37.01 -7.22 -7.98
CA PRO A 145 36.29 -7.34 -9.24
C PRO A 145 35.91 -8.78 -9.59
N ARG A 146 36.64 -9.75 -9.05
CA ARG A 146 36.46 -11.19 -9.25
C ARG A 146 37.16 -11.99 -8.17
N ILE A 147 36.74 -13.21 -7.99
CA ILE A 147 37.43 -14.24 -7.18
C ILE A 147 37.22 -15.61 -7.83
N THR A 148 38.26 -16.41 -7.86
CA THR A 148 38.18 -17.80 -8.34
C THR A 148 38.16 -18.72 -7.13
N LEU A 149 37.12 -19.52 -7.01
CA LEU A 149 37.01 -20.51 -5.94
C LEU A 149 37.67 -21.83 -6.32
N PRO A 150 38.28 -22.53 -5.35
CA PRO A 150 38.73 -23.88 -5.54
C PRO A 150 37.58 -24.85 -5.85
N THR A 151 37.91 -25.92 -6.60
CA THR A 151 36.91 -26.90 -7.06
C THR A 151 36.26 -27.70 -5.92
N ASN A 152 36.90 -27.77 -4.75
CA ASN A 152 36.44 -28.53 -3.58
C ASN A 152 35.38 -27.82 -2.74
N ILE A 153 35.05 -26.56 -3.04
CA ILE A 153 34.04 -25.80 -2.30
C ILE A 153 32.65 -26.35 -2.64
N LYS A 154 31.92 -26.79 -1.59
CA LYS A 154 30.57 -27.37 -1.70
C LYS A 154 29.46 -26.42 -1.32
N GLU A 155 29.76 -25.34 -0.61
CA GLU A 155 28.80 -24.36 -0.13
C GLU A 155 29.37 -22.94 -0.23
N ILE A 156 28.55 -22.02 -0.67
CA ILE A 156 28.78 -20.58 -0.52
C ILE A 156 27.97 -20.12 0.70
N GLY A 157 28.64 -19.76 1.79
CA GLY A 157 28.01 -19.37 3.05
C GLY A 157 27.19 -18.08 2.93
N SER A 158 26.38 -17.81 3.95
CA SER A 158 25.57 -16.59 3.98
C SER A 158 26.47 -15.34 3.99
N TYR A 159 26.06 -14.30 3.25
CA TYR A 159 26.77 -13.01 3.11
C TYR A 159 28.20 -13.11 2.55
N THR A 160 28.68 -14.27 2.12
CA THR A 160 30.10 -14.48 1.79
C THR A 160 30.64 -13.43 0.83
N PHE A 161 29.88 -13.08 -0.21
CA PHE A 161 30.28 -12.08 -1.21
C PHE A 161 29.32 -10.87 -1.24
N ALA A 162 28.51 -10.67 -0.22
CA ALA A 162 27.56 -9.56 -0.20
C ALA A 162 28.28 -8.20 -0.30
N ASN A 163 27.63 -7.22 -0.93
CA ASN A 163 28.11 -5.83 -1.06
C ASN A 163 29.40 -5.65 -1.89
N ASN A 164 29.81 -6.63 -2.68
CA ASN A 164 30.96 -6.55 -3.57
C ASN A 164 30.56 -5.84 -4.88
N ARG A 165 30.55 -4.52 -4.85
CA ARG A 165 29.94 -3.65 -5.88
C ARG A 165 30.65 -3.66 -7.23
N THR A 166 31.89 -4.15 -7.29
CA THR A 166 32.71 -4.24 -8.52
C THR A 166 32.72 -5.63 -9.12
N PHE A 167 32.15 -6.62 -8.45
CA PHE A 167 32.03 -7.98 -8.98
C PHE A 167 31.32 -7.94 -10.34
N THR A 168 31.98 -8.45 -11.40
CA THR A 168 31.43 -8.44 -12.78
C THR A 168 30.97 -9.81 -13.23
N ASN A 169 31.68 -10.86 -12.84
CA ASN A 169 31.37 -12.26 -13.16
C ASN A 169 31.76 -13.17 -12.00
N PHE A 170 31.11 -14.32 -11.94
CA PHE A 170 31.39 -15.33 -10.94
C PHE A 170 31.20 -16.73 -11.55
N GLU A 171 32.21 -17.57 -11.41
CA GLU A 171 32.19 -18.98 -11.83
C GLU A 171 31.99 -19.84 -10.60
N PHE A 172 30.90 -20.59 -10.58
CA PHE A 172 30.62 -21.52 -9.49
C PHE A 172 31.37 -22.83 -9.69
N PRO A 173 32.07 -23.33 -8.65
CA PRO A 173 32.56 -24.71 -8.68
C PRO A 173 31.42 -25.71 -8.88
N SER A 174 31.64 -26.75 -9.68
CA SER A 174 30.61 -27.74 -10.02
C SER A 174 30.10 -28.54 -8.80
N MET A 175 30.87 -28.58 -7.72
CA MET A 175 30.49 -29.28 -6.48
C MET A 175 29.58 -28.46 -5.56
N VAL A 176 29.29 -27.20 -5.89
CA VAL A 176 28.45 -26.36 -5.03
C VAL A 176 26.99 -26.83 -5.07
N THR A 177 26.49 -27.22 -3.90
CA THR A 177 25.12 -27.69 -3.70
C THR A 177 24.24 -26.66 -2.98
N ARG A 178 24.86 -25.64 -2.36
CA ARG A 178 24.15 -24.64 -1.53
C ARG A 178 24.73 -23.24 -1.69
N ILE A 179 23.85 -22.25 -1.87
CA ILE A 179 24.15 -20.83 -1.81
C ILE A 179 23.34 -20.23 -0.64
N GLY A 180 24.04 -19.68 0.35
CA GLY A 180 23.47 -19.16 1.59
C GLY A 180 22.73 -17.83 1.43
N ASP A 181 22.13 -17.35 2.54
CA ASP A 181 21.35 -16.12 2.57
C ASP A 181 22.23 -14.91 2.20
N SER A 182 21.72 -14.06 1.32
CA SER A 182 22.39 -12.84 0.87
C SER A 182 23.82 -13.04 0.33
N ALA A 183 24.17 -14.27 -0.10
CA ALA A 183 25.56 -14.60 -0.46
C ALA A 183 26.17 -13.68 -1.53
N PHE A 184 25.37 -13.22 -2.49
CA PHE A 184 25.76 -12.25 -3.55
C PHE A 184 24.85 -11.01 -3.54
N SER A 185 24.22 -10.69 -2.42
CA SER A 185 23.35 -9.53 -2.34
C SER A 185 24.13 -8.23 -2.56
N ASN A 186 23.56 -7.32 -3.37
CA ASN A 186 24.12 -5.99 -3.67
C ASN A 186 25.50 -6.04 -4.37
N CYS A 187 25.76 -7.08 -5.17
CA CYS A 187 26.86 -7.14 -6.12
C CYS A 187 26.45 -6.43 -7.42
N ARG A 188 26.37 -5.10 -7.37
CA ARG A 188 25.68 -4.25 -8.38
C ARG A 188 26.16 -4.41 -9.82
N LYS A 189 27.41 -4.85 -10.04
CA LYS A 189 28.00 -5.06 -11.36
C LYS A 189 28.00 -6.54 -11.78
N LEU A 190 27.50 -7.46 -10.94
CA LEU A 190 27.42 -8.87 -11.27
C LEU A 190 26.47 -9.04 -12.46
N GLY A 191 27.04 -9.55 -13.55
CA GLY A 191 26.30 -9.89 -14.77
C GLY A 191 25.53 -11.20 -14.65
N ASN A 192 25.20 -11.78 -15.79
CA ASN A 192 24.56 -13.08 -15.83
C ASN A 192 25.47 -14.16 -15.25
N ILE A 193 24.85 -15.09 -14.54
CA ILE A 193 25.54 -16.21 -13.87
C ILE A 193 25.04 -17.54 -14.40
N THR A 194 25.93 -18.51 -14.44
CA THR A 194 25.58 -19.92 -14.67
C THR A 194 25.59 -20.62 -13.33
N LEU A 195 24.44 -21.06 -12.87
CA LEU A 195 24.30 -21.80 -11.62
C LEU A 195 24.76 -23.26 -11.85
N PRO A 196 25.42 -23.92 -10.85
CA PRO A 196 25.93 -25.29 -11.02
C PRO A 196 24.78 -26.32 -11.03
N ASP A 197 24.93 -27.37 -11.84
CA ASP A 197 23.93 -28.42 -12.04
C ASP A 197 23.63 -29.25 -10.76
N ASN A 198 24.50 -29.21 -9.76
CA ASN A 198 24.30 -29.89 -8.48
C ASN A 198 23.63 -29.00 -7.41
N LEU A 199 23.25 -27.77 -7.75
CA LEU A 199 22.70 -26.83 -6.81
C LEU A 199 21.28 -27.23 -6.36
N THR A 200 21.06 -27.36 -5.04
CA THR A 200 19.79 -27.79 -4.47
C THR A 200 19.07 -26.67 -3.68
N TYR A 201 19.83 -25.69 -3.19
CA TYR A 201 19.34 -24.64 -2.31
C TYR A 201 19.90 -23.27 -2.66
N ILE A 202 19.04 -22.27 -2.76
CA ILE A 202 19.40 -20.86 -2.89
C ILE A 202 18.72 -20.10 -1.74
N GLY A 203 19.52 -19.47 -0.87
CA GLY A 203 19.07 -18.80 0.34
C GLY A 203 18.32 -17.49 0.09
N ARG A 204 17.78 -16.92 1.17
CA ARG A 204 17.06 -15.67 1.15
C ARG A 204 17.92 -14.53 0.59
N GLU A 205 17.34 -13.73 -0.33
CA GLU A 205 18.03 -12.58 -0.93
C GLU A 205 19.40 -12.87 -1.54
N ALA A 206 19.68 -14.15 -1.89
CA ALA A 206 21.02 -14.58 -2.31
C ALA A 206 21.59 -13.74 -3.46
N PHE A 207 20.75 -13.31 -4.38
CA PHE A 207 21.12 -12.46 -5.53
C PHE A 207 20.37 -11.12 -5.54
N ALA A 208 19.79 -10.70 -4.43
CA ALA A 208 19.03 -9.45 -4.39
C ALA A 208 19.93 -8.23 -4.70
N TYR A 209 19.34 -7.16 -5.29
CA TYR A 209 20.00 -5.88 -5.61
C TYR A 209 21.12 -5.98 -6.67
N ASN A 210 21.16 -7.02 -7.50
CA ASN A 210 22.08 -7.15 -8.62
C ASN A 210 21.54 -6.43 -9.85
N GLN A 211 22.15 -5.26 -10.17
CA GLN A 211 21.56 -4.31 -11.11
C GLN A 211 21.95 -4.54 -12.58
N VAL A 212 22.87 -5.45 -12.89
CA VAL A 212 23.36 -5.69 -14.26
C VAL A 212 22.82 -7.02 -14.83
N MET A 213 22.49 -7.97 -13.97
CA MET A 213 21.94 -9.26 -14.37
C MET A 213 20.66 -9.06 -15.21
N THR A 214 20.63 -9.66 -16.41
CA THR A 214 19.50 -9.59 -17.34
C THR A 214 18.73 -10.91 -17.45
N GLU A 215 19.39 -12.04 -17.21
CA GLU A 215 18.77 -13.35 -17.28
C GLU A 215 19.38 -14.33 -16.28
N VAL A 216 18.61 -15.32 -15.90
CA VAL A 216 19.06 -16.46 -15.08
C VAL A 216 18.25 -17.71 -15.41
N THR A 217 18.94 -18.84 -15.47
CA THR A 217 18.33 -20.17 -15.58
C THR A 217 18.51 -20.92 -14.26
N ILE A 218 17.44 -21.43 -13.70
CA ILE A 218 17.45 -22.21 -12.46
C ILE A 218 17.65 -23.68 -12.83
N PRO A 219 18.65 -24.38 -12.26
CA PRO A 219 18.87 -25.80 -12.52
C PRO A 219 17.74 -26.72 -12.03
N ASP A 220 17.57 -27.88 -12.66
CA ASP A 220 16.55 -28.88 -12.33
C ASP A 220 16.68 -29.43 -10.90
N THR A 221 17.87 -29.40 -10.36
CA THR A 221 18.21 -29.91 -9.04
C THR A 221 17.80 -28.98 -7.91
N VAL A 222 17.49 -27.70 -8.19
CA VAL A 222 17.07 -26.73 -7.16
C VAL A 222 15.68 -27.09 -6.68
N THR A 223 15.56 -27.37 -5.38
CA THR A 223 14.26 -27.66 -4.73
C THR A 223 13.78 -26.55 -3.81
N THR A 224 14.67 -25.64 -3.42
CA THR A 224 14.36 -24.59 -2.45
C THR A 224 14.93 -23.24 -2.85
N LEU A 225 14.07 -22.25 -2.94
CA LEU A 225 14.41 -20.83 -3.06
C LEU A 225 13.99 -20.09 -1.79
N GLY A 226 14.89 -19.31 -1.22
CA GLY A 226 14.57 -18.41 -0.11
C GLY A 226 13.79 -17.18 -0.56
N ASN A 227 13.25 -16.43 0.40
CA ASN A 227 12.49 -15.20 0.11
C ASN A 227 13.38 -14.16 -0.60
N GLY A 228 12.82 -13.49 -1.61
CA GLY A 228 13.46 -12.36 -2.26
C GLY A 228 14.74 -12.69 -3.04
N VAL A 229 14.95 -13.94 -3.50
CA VAL A 229 16.22 -14.36 -4.12
C VAL A 229 16.73 -13.38 -5.17
N PHE A 230 15.85 -12.86 -6.04
CA PHE A 230 16.16 -11.89 -7.09
C PHE A 230 15.51 -10.52 -6.85
N ALA A 231 15.09 -10.23 -5.61
CA ALA A 231 14.45 -8.95 -5.32
C ALA A 231 15.36 -7.77 -5.70
N TYR A 232 14.76 -6.71 -6.29
CA TYR A 232 15.49 -5.50 -6.73
C TYR A 232 16.55 -5.71 -7.81
N CYS A 233 16.49 -6.83 -8.56
CA CYS A 233 17.27 -7.01 -9.78
C CYS A 233 16.59 -6.24 -10.92
N MET A 234 16.77 -4.91 -10.93
CA MET A 234 15.96 -4.00 -11.75
C MET A 234 16.12 -4.21 -13.26
N ASN A 235 17.23 -4.80 -13.71
CA ASN A 235 17.49 -5.09 -15.12
C ASN A 235 17.22 -6.56 -15.52
N LEU A 236 16.78 -7.39 -14.59
CA LEU A 236 16.43 -8.78 -14.88
C LEU A 236 15.21 -8.79 -15.82
N GLU A 237 15.40 -9.36 -17.01
CA GLU A 237 14.40 -9.41 -18.08
C GLU A 237 13.77 -10.80 -18.22
N LYS A 238 14.54 -11.86 -17.96
CA LYS A 238 14.12 -13.24 -18.14
C LYS A 238 14.58 -14.15 -17.01
N VAL A 239 13.64 -14.99 -16.55
CA VAL A 239 13.95 -16.11 -15.62
C VAL A 239 13.37 -17.38 -16.19
N THR A 240 14.22 -18.42 -16.30
CA THR A 240 13.82 -19.72 -16.80
C THR A 240 13.86 -20.74 -15.67
N PHE A 241 12.72 -21.34 -15.38
CA PHE A 241 12.60 -22.50 -14.50
C PHE A 241 12.48 -23.78 -15.32
N PRO A 242 12.95 -24.92 -14.82
CA PRO A 242 12.68 -26.21 -15.43
C PRO A 242 11.17 -26.50 -15.42
N GLU A 243 10.67 -27.09 -16.49
CA GLU A 243 9.23 -27.34 -16.67
C GLU A 243 8.64 -28.24 -15.57
N HIS A 244 9.42 -29.24 -15.12
CA HIS A 244 8.97 -30.22 -14.11
C HIS A 244 9.55 -30.00 -12.72
N ALA A 245 10.13 -28.84 -12.47
CA ALA A 245 10.74 -28.54 -11.17
C ALA A 245 9.68 -28.48 -10.05
N ILE A 246 9.95 -29.19 -8.96
CA ILE A 246 9.19 -29.11 -7.72
C ILE A 246 9.86 -28.04 -6.84
N ILE A 247 9.65 -26.78 -7.15
CA ILE A 247 10.25 -25.65 -6.44
C ILE A 247 9.12 -24.86 -5.77
N ASN A 248 9.27 -24.60 -4.48
CA ASN A 248 8.42 -23.62 -3.81
C ASN A 248 8.97 -22.22 -4.06
N LEU A 249 8.25 -21.44 -4.86
CA LEU A 249 8.53 -20.02 -5.03
C LEU A 249 8.02 -19.27 -3.81
N THR A 250 8.89 -18.47 -3.22
CA THR A 250 8.66 -17.82 -1.93
C THR A 250 8.39 -16.33 -2.06
N ASP A 251 8.12 -15.66 -0.94
CA ASP A 251 7.74 -14.25 -0.89
C ASP A 251 8.77 -13.35 -1.56
N GLY A 252 8.28 -12.44 -2.38
CA GLY A 252 9.09 -11.40 -2.98
C GLY A 252 10.18 -11.85 -3.93
N THR A 253 10.15 -13.09 -4.43
CA THR A 253 11.22 -13.66 -5.27
C THR A 253 11.68 -12.70 -6.37
N PHE A 254 10.75 -12.02 -7.05
CA PHE A 254 11.02 -11.05 -8.13
C PHE A 254 10.59 -9.64 -7.80
N LYS A 255 10.38 -9.32 -6.53
CA LYS A 255 9.96 -7.98 -6.11
C LYS A 255 10.88 -6.90 -6.68
N PHE A 256 10.32 -5.88 -7.35
CA PHE A 256 11.04 -4.78 -8.00
C PHE A 256 12.00 -5.20 -9.13
N CYS A 257 11.78 -6.33 -9.79
CA CYS A 257 12.40 -6.65 -11.07
C CYS A 257 11.70 -5.86 -12.19
N THR A 258 11.97 -4.55 -12.25
CA THR A 258 11.16 -3.62 -13.06
C THR A 258 11.23 -3.89 -14.57
N LYS A 259 12.27 -4.56 -15.06
CA LYS A 259 12.40 -4.95 -16.48
C LYS A 259 11.97 -6.37 -16.79
N LEU A 260 11.54 -7.15 -15.80
CA LEU A 260 11.12 -8.53 -16.01
C LEU A 260 9.96 -8.60 -17.01
N ARG A 261 10.14 -9.41 -18.06
CA ARG A 261 9.17 -9.59 -19.15
C ARG A 261 8.73 -11.03 -19.32
N GLU A 262 9.67 -11.97 -19.09
CA GLU A 262 9.47 -13.39 -19.32
C GLU A 262 9.75 -14.19 -18.05
N VAL A 263 8.75 -14.90 -17.58
CA VAL A 263 8.87 -15.89 -16.49
C VAL A 263 7.97 -17.06 -16.84
N ASN A 264 8.55 -18.23 -17.01
CA ASN A 264 7.79 -19.48 -17.01
C ASN A 264 7.73 -20.02 -15.58
N LEU A 265 6.54 -20.16 -15.02
CA LEU A 265 6.37 -20.70 -13.68
C LEU A 265 6.45 -22.23 -13.71
N PRO A 266 7.14 -22.88 -12.76
CA PRO A 266 7.20 -24.35 -12.70
C PRO A 266 5.84 -24.94 -12.34
N ASN A 267 5.51 -26.10 -12.92
CA ASN A 267 4.22 -26.78 -12.73
C ASN A 267 3.99 -27.34 -11.31
N GLY A 268 4.99 -27.27 -10.41
CA GLY A 268 4.87 -27.77 -9.03
C GLY A 268 4.39 -26.76 -7.98
N ILE A 269 4.24 -25.48 -8.35
CA ILE A 269 3.82 -24.47 -7.38
C ILE A 269 2.32 -24.56 -7.10
N THR A 270 1.94 -24.36 -5.82
CA THR A 270 0.53 -24.38 -5.39
C THR A 270 0.01 -23.00 -5.00
N THR A 271 0.88 -22.01 -4.89
CA THR A 271 0.56 -20.64 -4.50
C THR A 271 1.45 -19.64 -5.22
N ILE A 272 0.86 -18.53 -5.68
CA ILE A 272 1.63 -17.32 -6.00
C ILE A 272 1.84 -16.57 -4.70
N SER A 273 3.09 -16.54 -4.21
CA SER A 273 3.42 -16.05 -2.87
C SER A 273 3.31 -14.53 -2.72
N TYR A 274 3.36 -14.06 -1.47
CA TYR A 274 3.24 -12.65 -1.10
C TYR A 274 4.29 -11.78 -1.82
N ILE A 275 3.84 -10.67 -2.43
CA ILE A 275 4.67 -9.69 -3.16
C ILE A 275 5.60 -10.30 -4.24
N MET A 276 5.30 -11.50 -4.76
CA MET A 276 6.23 -12.24 -5.65
C MET A 276 6.66 -11.42 -6.86
N PHE A 277 5.74 -10.75 -7.56
CA PHE A 277 5.98 -9.92 -8.73
C PHE A 277 5.68 -8.43 -8.46
N GLN A 278 5.63 -8.00 -7.20
CA GLN A 278 5.34 -6.60 -6.89
C GLN A 278 6.32 -5.66 -7.62
N ASN A 279 5.77 -4.66 -8.33
CA ASN A 279 6.52 -3.69 -9.13
C ASN A 279 7.35 -4.28 -10.30
N CYS A 280 6.96 -5.43 -10.85
CA CYS A 280 7.46 -5.94 -12.13
C CYS A 280 6.78 -5.17 -13.28
N ALA A 281 7.14 -3.88 -13.43
CA ALA A 281 6.42 -2.92 -14.26
C ALA A 281 6.43 -3.27 -15.77
N ASN A 282 7.37 -4.07 -16.25
CA ASN A 282 7.47 -4.49 -17.66
C ASN A 282 6.91 -5.90 -17.92
N LEU A 283 6.42 -6.62 -16.93
CA LEU A 283 5.75 -7.91 -17.12
C LEU A 283 4.47 -7.69 -17.92
N THR A 284 4.39 -8.24 -19.14
CA THR A 284 3.27 -8.05 -20.04
C THR A 284 2.28 -9.20 -20.02
N SER A 285 2.80 -10.42 -19.85
CA SER A 285 1.98 -11.62 -19.80
C SER A 285 2.53 -12.66 -18.84
N ILE A 286 1.65 -13.50 -18.30
CA ILE A 286 2.03 -14.65 -17.48
C ILE A 286 0.93 -15.71 -17.48
N THR A 287 1.33 -16.97 -17.53
CA THR A 287 0.44 -18.12 -17.36
C THR A 287 0.63 -18.71 -15.96
N ILE A 288 -0.46 -18.81 -15.20
CA ILE A 288 -0.46 -19.40 -13.86
C ILE A 288 -0.81 -20.89 -14.00
N PRO A 289 0.09 -21.82 -13.59
CA PRO A 289 -0.16 -23.25 -13.71
C PRO A 289 -1.42 -23.70 -12.96
N ASP A 290 -2.10 -24.74 -13.47
CA ASP A 290 -3.33 -25.26 -12.84
C ASP A 290 -3.13 -25.93 -11.48
N THR A 291 -1.88 -26.15 -11.06
CA THR A 291 -1.54 -26.57 -9.70
C THR A 291 -1.73 -25.45 -8.66
N VAL A 292 -1.82 -24.18 -9.11
CA VAL A 292 -1.99 -23.02 -8.20
C VAL A 292 -3.44 -22.92 -7.74
N ILE A 293 -3.65 -22.96 -6.43
CA ILE A 293 -4.96 -22.85 -5.79
C ILE A 293 -5.20 -21.49 -5.11
N SER A 294 -4.15 -20.71 -4.90
CA SER A 294 -4.25 -19.41 -4.23
C SER A 294 -3.21 -18.40 -4.71
N MET A 295 -3.58 -17.11 -4.63
CA MET A 295 -2.67 -15.98 -4.80
C MET A 295 -2.62 -15.17 -3.51
N SER A 296 -1.42 -14.98 -2.96
CA SER A 296 -1.21 -14.17 -1.76
C SER A 296 -1.26 -12.67 -2.06
N SER A 297 -1.42 -11.86 -1.02
CA SER A 297 -1.56 -10.41 -1.16
C SER A 297 -0.40 -9.76 -1.91
N ASN A 298 -0.73 -8.72 -2.70
CA ASN A 298 0.20 -7.89 -3.48
C ASN A 298 1.04 -8.65 -4.52
N ALA A 299 0.64 -9.87 -4.91
CA ALA A 299 1.47 -10.73 -5.76
C ALA A 299 1.87 -10.08 -7.09
N PHE A 300 0.97 -9.33 -7.73
CA PHE A 300 1.20 -8.57 -8.98
C PHE A 300 0.99 -7.06 -8.81
N MET A 301 1.04 -6.56 -7.57
CA MET A 301 0.84 -5.13 -7.31
C MET A 301 1.78 -4.27 -8.16
N ASN A 302 1.22 -3.28 -8.88
CA ASN A 302 1.95 -2.37 -9.78
C ASN A 302 2.68 -3.05 -10.94
N CYS A 303 2.21 -4.18 -11.43
CA CYS A 303 2.60 -4.72 -12.74
C CYS A 303 1.93 -3.90 -13.84
N THR A 304 2.41 -2.68 -14.06
CA THR A 304 1.71 -1.64 -14.84
C THR A 304 1.51 -1.98 -16.32
N LYS A 305 2.30 -2.91 -16.87
CA LYS A 305 2.16 -3.38 -18.26
C LYS A 305 1.48 -4.75 -18.39
N LEU A 306 1.10 -5.38 -17.27
CA LEU A 306 0.42 -6.68 -17.31
C LEU A 306 -0.95 -6.51 -17.96
N ASN A 307 -1.12 -7.08 -19.14
CA ASN A 307 -2.36 -7.02 -19.92
C ASN A 307 -2.91 -8.40 -20.32
N ASP A 308 -2.11 -9.46 -20.20
CA ASP A 308 -2.50 -10.83 -20.48
C ASP A 308 -2.09 -11.74 -19.30
N ILE A 309 -3.07 -12.27 -18.60
CA ILE A 309 -2.86 -13.23 -17.52
C ILE A 309 -3.84 -14.40 -17.66
N GLN A 310 -3.28 -15.60 -17.76
CA GLN A 310 -4.04 -16.83 -17.73
C GLN A 310 -4.04 -17.40 -16.31
N LEU A 311 -5.20 -17.42 -15.67
CA LEU A 311 -5.36 -17.92 -14.31
C LEU A 311 -5.54 -19.43 -14.27
N SER A 312 -5.05 -20.08 -13.23
CA SER A 312 -5.32 -21.47 -12.90
C SER A 312 -6.83 -21.74 -12.80
N GLN A 313 -7.31 -22.82 -13.45
CA GLN A 313 -8.73 -23.22 -13.37
C GLN A 313 -9.11 -23.74 -11.96
N ASN A 314 -8.13 -24.06 -11.13
CA ASN A 314 -8.31 -24.53 -9.76
C ASN A 314 -8.14 -23.42 -8.71
N LEU A 315 -8.00 -22.16 -9.13
CA LEU A 315 -7.79 -21.03 -8.22
C LEU A 315 -9.03 -20.78 -7.36
N THR A 316 -8.90 -20.86 -6.04
CA THR A 316 -10.00 -20.67 -5.10
C THR A 316 -9.98 -19.32 -4.39
N SER A 317 -8.80 -18.71 -4.26
CA SER A 317 -8.65 -17.44 -3.55
C SER A 317 -7.64 -16.50 -4.18
N ILE A 318 -8.01 -15.23 -4.22
CA ILE A 318 -7.16 -14.11 -4.63
C ILE A 318 -7.07 -13.14 -3.45
N GLY A 319 -5.86 -12.92 -2.95
CA GLY A 319 -5.58 -12.09 -1.76
C GLY A 319 -5.75 -10.59 -2.00
N ASN A 320 -5.44 -9.81 -0.97
CA ASN A 320 -5.58 -8.35 -1.03
C ASN A 320 -4.61 -7.72 -2.04
N SER A 321 -5.10 -6.74 -2.81
CA SER A 321 -4.28 -5.91 -3.71
C SER A 321 -3.47 -6.72 -4.74
N VAL A 322 -3.92 -7.92 -5.12
CA VAL A 322 -3.14 -8.78 -6.03
C VAL A 322 -2.85 -8.07 -7.34
N PHE A 323 -3.83 -7.42 -7.94
CA PHE A 323 -3.70 -6.67 -9.20
C PHE A 323 -3.77 -5.15 -9.01
N TYR A 324 -3.58 -4.66 -7.78
CA TYR A 324 -3.59 -3.21 -7.52
C TYR A 324 -2.62 -2.49 -8.46
N GLY A 325 -3.10 -1.48 -9.20
CA GLY A 325 -2.26 -0.68 -10.10
C GLY A 325 -1.78 -1.42 -11.35
N CYS A 326 -2.40 -2.54 -11.75
CA CYS A 326 -2.19 -3.18 -13.04
C CYS A 326 -2.90 -2.36 -14.13
N THR A 327 -2.34 -1.20 -14.45
CA THR A 327 -3.01 -0.17 -15.26
C THR A 327 -3.24 -0.59 -16.71
N ALA A 328 -2.46 -1.52 -17.26
CA ALA A 328 -2.65 -2.05 -18.62
C ALA A 328 -3.69 -3.17 -18.70
N LEU A 329 -4.12 -3.76 -17.57
CA LEU A 329 -5.06 -4.88 -17.56
C LEU A 329 -6.42 -4.42 -18.07
N SER A 330 -6.76 -4.85 -19.29
CA SER A 330 -8.02 -4.48 -19.97
C SER A 330 -9.15 -5.47 -19.74
N SER A 331 -8.83 -6.72 -19.51
CA SER A 331 -9.76 -7.80 -19.18
C SER A 331 -9.07 -8.89 -18.36
N ILE A 332 -9.83 -9.63 -17.58
CA ILE A 332 -9.39 -10.83 -16.88
C ILE A 332 -10.56 -11.79 -16.71
N THR A 333 -10.29 -13.07 -16.96
CA THR A 333 -11.29 -14.13 -16.76
C THR A 333 -11.02 -14.81 -15.42
N LEU A 334 -11.92 -14.65 -14.48
CA LEU A 334 -11.86 -15.34 -13.18
C LEU A 334 -12.45 -16.75 -13.33
N PRO A 335 -11.75 -17.82 -12.90
CA PRO A 335 -12.28 -19.17 -12.96
C PRO A 335 -13.45 -19.36 -11.99
N ASN A 336 -14.38 -20.25 -12.31
CA ASN A 336 -15.57 -20.52 -11.50
C ASN A 336 -15.25 -21.09 -10.11
N SER A 337 -14.05 -21.58 -9.90
CA SER A 337 -13.55 -22.08 -8.63
C SER A 337 -13.28 -20.99 -7.59
N VAL A 338 -13.16 -19.71 -7.99
CA VAL A 338 -12.87 -18.61 -7.09
C VAL A 338 -14.02 -18.35 -6.13
N GLN A 339 -13.70 -18.35 -4.84
CA GLN A 339 -14.63 -18.10 -3.74
C GLN A 339 -14.35 -16.79 -3.01
N THR A 340 -13.11 -16.32 -3.05
CA THR A 340 -12.71 -15.11 -2.33
C THR A 340 -11.87 -14.17 -3.19
N LEU A 341 -12.24 -12.88 -3.15
CA LEU A 341 -11.48 -11.76 -3.70
C LEU A 341 -11.16 -10.81 -2.55
N GLY A 342 -9.89 -10.56 -2.29
CA GLY A 342 -9.46 -9.71 -1.19
C GLY A 342 -9.69 -8.22 -1.43
N ASP A 343 -9.46 -7.41 -0.39
CA ASP A 343 -9.53 -5.95 -0.47
C ASP A 343 -8.65 -5.40 -1.59
N SER A 344 -9.16 -4.40 -2.32
CA SER A 344 -8.39 -3.65 -3.32
C SER A 344 -7.80 -4.51 -4.46
N THR A 345 -8.32 -5.72 -4.71
CA THR A 345 -7.73 -6.67 -5.66
C THR A 345 -7.52 -6.05 -7.04
N PHE A 346 -8.48 -5.29 -7.56
CA PHE A 346 -8.41 -4.61 -8.86
C PHE A 346 -8.33 -3.08 -8.74
N ARG A 347 -8.05 -2.57 -7.55
CA ARG A 347 -7.95 -1.13 -7.34
C ARG A 347 -6.96 -0.50 -8.32
N GLU A 348 -7.37 0.61 -8.97
CA GLU A 348 -6.56 1.35 -9.95
C GLU A 348 -6.17 0.53 -11.21
N CYS A 349 -6.93 -0.52 -11.56
CA CYS A 349 -6.86 -1.15 -12.88
C CYS A 349 -7.57 -0.25 -13.90
N THR A 350 -6.93 0.87 -14.24
CA THR A 350 -7.56 1.98 -14.96
C THR A 350 -8.06 1.65 -16.38
N ASN A 351 -7.54 0.59 -17.01
CA ASN A 351 -7.96 0.13 -18.34
C ASN A 351 -8.93 -1.07 -18.30
N LEU A 352 -9.27 -1.61 -17.13
CA LEU A 352 -10.20 -2.72 -17.01
C LEU A 352 -11.59 -2.28 -17.50
N GLN A 353 -12.11 -2.98 -18.54
CA GLN A 353 -13.36 -2.60 -19.21
C GLN A 353 -14.56 -3.38 -18.72
N ASN A 354 -14.39 -4.67 -18.47
CA ASN A 354 -15.43 -5.55 -17.99
C ASN A 354 -14.86 -6.68 -17.14
N ILE A 355 -15.70 -7.22 -16.26
CA ILE A 355 -15.35 -8.38 -15.45
C ILE A 355 -16.61 -9.13 -15.01
N THR A 356 -16.52 -10.46 -14.99
CA THR A 356 -17.54 -11.34 -14.41
C THR A 356 -17.02 -11.91 -13.10
N ILE A 357 -17.77 -11.72 -12.03
CA ILE A 357 -17.46 -12.28 -10.69
C ILE A 357 -18.11 -13.65 -10.58
N PRO A 358 -17.35 -14.71 -10.24
CA PRO A 358 -17.87 -16.08 -10.15
C PRO A 358 -18.92 -16.27 -9.07
N GLU A 359 -19.83 -17.26 -9.27
CA GLU A 359 -20.91 -17.60 -8.34
C GLU A 359 -20.45 -18.09 -6.96
N GLY A 360 -19.17 -18.49 -6.80
CA GLY A 360 -18.59 -18.81 -5.49
C GLY A 360 -18.40 -17.61 -4.56
N VAL A 361 -18.41 -16.39 -5.09
CA VAL A 361 -18.16 -15.16 -4.33
C VAL A 361 -19.46 -14.67 -3.70
N THR A 362 -19.49 -14.60 -2.37
CA THR A 362 -20.68 -14.15 -1.60
C THR A 362 -20.51 -12.73 -1.03
N LYS A 363 -19.30 -12.20 -1.06
CA LYS A 363 -18.95 -10.87 -0.56
C LYS A 363 -17.95 -10.19 -1.48
N LEU A 364 -18.17 -8.92 -1.81
CA LEU A 364 -17.14 -8.05 -2.38
C LEU A 364 -16.46 -7.29 -1.23
N GLU A 365 -15.15 -7.45 -1.11
CA GLU A 365 -14.35 -6.77 -0.11
C GLU A 365 -14.10 -5.30 -0.50
N ASN A 366 -13.56 -4.48 0.42
CA ASN A 366 -13.47 -3.02 0.22
C ASN A 366 -12.56 -2.64 -0.96
N ASN A 367 -12.88 -1.51 -1.61
CA ASN A 367 -12.10 -0.90 -2.69
C ASN A 367 -11.83 -1.82 -3.89
N LEU A 368 -12.65 -2.87 -4.11
CA LEU A 368 -12.34 -3.94 -5.07
C LEU A 368 -12.01 -3.40 -6.47
N PHE A 369 -12.79 -2.43 -6.97
CA PHE A 369 -12.63 -1.77 -8.27
C PHE A 369 -12.34 -0.26 -8.16
N PHE A 370 -11.96 0.23 -6.99
CA PHE A 370 -11.70 1.66 -6.77
C PHE A 370 -10.85 2.28 -7.90
N ASN A 371 -11.34 3.34 -8.59
CA ASN A 371 -10.68 4.00 -9.71
C ASN A 371 -10.41 3.12 -10.96
N CYS A 372 -11.25 2.13 -11.25
CA CYS A 372 -11.24 1.42 -12.53
C CYS A 372 -11.95 2.27 -13.59
N LYS A 373 -11.30 3.36 -14.01
CA LYS A 373 -11.91 4.45 -14.80
C LYS A 373 -12.50 4.03 -16.14
N SER A 374 -12.02 2.91 -16.72
CA SER A 374 -12.52 2.35 -17.98
C SER A 374 -13.62 1.30 -17.79
N LEU A 375 -13.96 0.96 -16.54
CA LEU A 375 -14.94 -0.09 -16.23
C LEU A 375 -16.34 0.36 -16.69
N THR A 376 -16.91 -0.37 -17.64
CA THR A 376 -18.23 -0.09 -18.20
C THR A 376 -19.28 -1.09 -17.75
N GLU A 377 -18.86 -2.33 -17.47
CA GLU A 377 -19.76 -3.44 -17.14
C GLU A 377 -19.15 -4.37 -16.08
N VAL A 378 -19.96 -4.76 -15.10
CA VAL A 378 -19.63 -5.77 -14.09
C VAL A 378 -20.79 -6.72 -13.94
N THR A 379 -20.53 -8.02 -14.15
CA THR A 379 -21.50 -9.08 -13.86
C THR A 379 -21.28 -9.57 -12.42
N LEU A 380 -22.26 -9.37 -11.56
CA LEU A 380 -22.26 -9.80 -10.17
C LEU A 380 -22.92 -11.18 -10.00
N PRO A 381 -22.41 -12.06 -9.10
CA PRO A 381 -22.95 -13.39 -8.88
C PRO A 381 -24.29 -13.33 -8.14
N LEU A 382 -25.20 -14.25 -8.46
CA LEU A 382 -26.50 -14.35 -7.77
C LEU A 382 -26.38 -14.71 -6.29
N THR A 383 -25.27 -15.29 -5.88
CA THR A 383 -24.93 -15.65 -4.50
C THR A 383 -24.47 -14.47 -3.64
N LEU A 384 -24.25 -13.29 -4.25
CA LEU A 384 -23.71 -12.11 -3.55
C LEU A 384 -24.69 -11.63 -2.45
N VAL A 385 -24.15 -11.41 -1.24
CA VAL A 385 -24.90 -10.92 -0.06
C VAL A 385 -24.44 -9.54 0.40
N THR A 386 -23.15 -9.27 0.29
CA THR A 386 -22.56 -8.04 0.86
C THR A 386 -21.62 -7.36 -0.14
N MET A 387 -21.78 -6.06 -0.28
CA MET A 387 -20.87 -5.18 -0.99
C MET A 387 -20.17 -4.25 0.02
N GLY A 388 -18.84 -4.30 0.05
CA GLY A 388 -18.01 -3.52 0.97
C GLY A 388 -17.97 -2.01 0.67
N LEU A 389 -17.00 -1.33 1.25
CA LEU A 389 -16.82 0.11 1.09
C LEU A 389 -16.13 0.43 -0.25
N ASN A 390 -16.50 1.55 -0.91
CA ASN A 390 -15.78 2.12 -2.06
C ASN A 390 -15.61 1.15 -3.26
N ILE A 391 -16.52 0.19 -3.45
CA ILE A 391 -16.34 -0.88 -4.46
C ILE A 391 -16.06 -0.30 -5.84
N PHE A 392 -16.88 0.66 -6.30
CA PHE A 392 -16.81 1.31 -7.61
C PHE A 392 -16.50 2.80 -7.50
N LEU A 393 -15.88 3.24 -6.41
CA LEU A 393 -15.58 4.66 -6.23
C LEU A 393 -14.66 5.17 -7.34
N GLY A 394 -15.13 6.17 -8.10
CA GLY A 394 -14.37 6.77 -9.19
C GLY A 394 -14.43 6.02 -10.52
N ASP A 395 -15.31 5.03 -10.67
CA ASP A 395 -15.52 4.28 -11.92
C ASP A 395 -16.43 5.09 -12.85
N THR A 396 -15.84 6.11 -13.44
CA THR A 396 -16.55 7.19 -14.12
C THR A 396 -17.31 6.74 -15.37
N LEU A 397 -16.95 5.61 -15.96
CA LEU A 397 -17.59 5.06 -17.18
C LEU A 397 -18.61 3.95 -16.87
N LEU A 398 -18.79 3.53 -15.63
CA LEU A 398 -19.80 2.53 -15.28
C LEU A 398 -21.20 3.07 -15.58
N THR A 399 -21.89 2.45 -16.55
CA THR A 399 -23.19 2.92 -17.05
C THR A 399 -24.37 2.21 -16.41
N ASN A 400 -24.25 0.90 -16.21
CA ASN A 400 -25.29 0.04 -15.67
C ASN A 400 -24.67 -1.04 -14.78
N ILE A 401 -25.40 -1.43 -13.76
CA ILE A 401 -25.07 -2.58 -12.91
C ILE A 401 -26.35 -3.19 -12.36
N THR A 402 -26.47 -4.50 -12.41
CA THR A 402 -27.57 -5.25 -11.81
C THR A 402 -27.15 -5.74 -10.43
N ILE A 403 -27.82 -5.26 -9.38
CA ILE A 403 -27.56 -5.71 -8.01
C ILE A 403 -28.36 -6.99 -7.74
N PRO A 404 -27.72 -8.11 -7.37
CA PRO A 404 -28.40 -9.38 -7.15
C PRO A 404 -29.44 -9.30 -6.00
N LYS A 405 -30.50 -10.11 -6.15
CA LYS A 405 -31.64 -10.10 -5.23
C LYS A 405 -31.35 -10.49 -3.77
N ASN A 406 -30.19 -11.10 -3.51
CA ASN A 406 -29.78 -11.54 -2.17
C ASN A 406 -28.91 -10.50 -1.43
N VAL A 407 -28.58 -9.38 -2.07
CA VAL A 407 -27.74 -8.34 -1.45
C VAL A 407 -28.52 -7.66 -0.32
N THR A 408 -27.95 -7.69 0.88
CA THR A 408 -28.53 -7.08 2.09
C THR A 408 -27.80 -5.83 2.53
N THR A 409 -26.55 -5.65 2.09
CA THR A 409 -25.69 -4.54 2.52
C THR A 409 -24.90 -3.97 1.34
N ILE A 410 -24.96 -2.65 1.16
CA ILE A 410 -24.11 -1.87 0.28
C ILE A 410 -23.38 -0.85 1.14
N GLY A 411 -22.03 -0.92 1.13
CA GLY A 411 -21.18 -0.11 1.99
C GLY A 411 -21.10 1.37 1.59
N ASN A 412 -20.37 2.15 2.41
CA ASN A 412 -20.18 3.57 2.16
C ASN A 412 -19.45 3.81 0.84
N SER A 413 -19.84 4.89 0.14
CA SER A 413 -19.20 5.35 -1.11
C SER A 413 -19.12 4.29 -2.21
N CYS A 414 -19.98 3.26 -2.17
CA CYS A 414 -19.88 2.09 -3.07
C CYS A 414 -19.92 2.48 -4.55
N PHE A 415 -20.71 3.49 -4.93
CA PHE A 415 -20.85 4.04 -6.29
C PHE A 415 -20.49 5.53 -6.35
N GLN A 416 -19.75 6.05 -5.36
CA GLN A 416 -19.37 7.46 -5.36
C GLN A 416 -18.58 7.81 -6.63
N GLU A 417 -18.95 8.93 -7.28
CA GLU A 417 -18.35 9.41 -8.53
C GLU A 417 -18.52 8.47 -9.75
N CYS A 418 -19.47 7.53 -9.73
CA CYS A 418 -19.90 6.80 -10.92
C CYS A 418 -20.69 7.73 -11.83
N GLY A 419 -19.98 8.66 -12.47
CA GLY A 419 -20.57 9.79 -13.20
C GLY A 419 -21.42 9.41 -14.41
N SER A 420 -21.23 8.20 -14.97
CA SER A 420 -22.00 7.68 -16.10
C SER A 420 -23.18 6.79 -15.71
N LEU A 421 -23.33 6.43 -14.44
CA LEU A 421 -24.44 5.60 -13.97
C LEU A 421 -25.77 6.33 -14.18
N THR A 422 -26.66 5.75 -15.02
CA THR A 422 -27.93 6.40 -15.38
C THR A 422 -29.11 5.95 -14.54
N SER A 423 -29.12 4.70 -14.15
CA SER A 423 -30.15 4.09 -13.29
C SER A 423 -29.56 2.95 -12.49
N ILE A 424 -30.15 2.67 -11.34
CA ILE A 424 -29.85 1.50 -10.53
C ILE A 424 -31.14 1.03 -9.84
N THR A 425 -31.34 -0.30 -9.81
CA THR A 425 -32.42 -0.91 -9.06
C THR A 425 -31.82 -1.65 -7.86
N LEU A 426 -32.18 -1.21 -6.67
CA LEU A 426 -31.79 -1.85 -5.42
C LEU A 426 -32.76 -2.97 -5.07
N PRO A 427 -32.26 -4.14 -4.60
CA PRO A 427 -33.12 -5.30 -4.32
C PRO A 427 -33.93 -5.10 -3.02
N GLU A 428 -35.11 -5.73 -2.92
CA GLU A 428 -35.97 -5.66 -1.76
C GLU A 428 -35.38 -6.28 -0.47
N SER A 429 -34.34 -7.10 -0.61
CA SER A 429 -33.57 -7.65 0.51
C SER A 429 -32.64 -6.63 1.18
N LEU A 430 -32.39 -5.46 0.54
CA LEU A 430 -31.43 -4.48 1.02
C LEU A 430 -31.90 -3.84 2.34
N LYS A 431 -31.06 -3.92 3.36
CA LYS A 431 -31.28 -3.33 4.69
C LYS A 431 -30.39 -2.14 4.98
N GLN A 432 -29.17 -2.14 4.43
CA GLN A 432 -28.18 -1.09 4.67
C GLN A 432 -27.68 -0.49 3.36
N LEU A 433 -27.83 0.82 3.24
CA LEU A 433 -27.31 1.66 2.17
C LEU A 433 -26.37 2.69 2.80
N GLY A 434 -25.08 2.59 2.48
CA GLY A 434 -24.03 3.36 3.15
C GLY A 434 -24.02 4.85 2.82
N SER A 435 -23.32 5.63 3.65
CA SER A 435 -23.08 7.05 3.43
C SER A 435 -22.41 7.31 2.10
N SER A 436 -22.73 8.42 1.43
CA SER A 436 -22.14 8.82 0.15
C SER A 436 -22.24 7.78 -0.96
N CYS A 437 -23.14 6.79 -0.84
CA CYS A 437 -23.19 5.64 -1.75
C CYS A 437 -23.27 6.05 -3.22
N PHE A 438 -24.07 7.06 -3.57
CA PHE A 438 -24.24 7.61 -4.92
C PHE A 438 -23.72 9.04 -5.04
N ASN A 439 -22.89 9.51 -4.10
CA ASN A 439 -22.36 10.87 -4.14
C ASN A 439 -21.65 11.12 -5.48
N GLY A 440 -22.03 12.16 -6.20
CA GLY A 440 -21.43 12.51 -7.48
C GLY A 440 -21.88 11.67 -8.68
N CYS A 441 -22.90 10.81 -8.54
CA CYS A 441 -23.53 10.12 -9.67
C CYS A 441 -24.35 11.12 -10.51
N VAL A 442 -23.66 11.99 -11.24
CA VAL A 442 -24.26 13.17 -11.88
C VAL A 442 -25.29 12.83 -12.96
N LYS A 443 -25.24 11.64 -13.57
CA LYS A 443 -26.19 11.17 -14.57
C LYS A 443 -27.31 10.28 -14.02
N LEU A 444 -27.30 9.94 -12.74
CA LEU A 444 -28.33 9.10 -12.12
C LEU A 444 -29.70 9.80 -12.19
N GLN A 445 -30.63 9.19 -12.92
CA GLN A 445 -31.98 9.75 -13.16
C GLN A 445 -33.02 9.19 -12.18
N SER A 446 -32.89 7.94 -11.80
CA SER A 446 -33.80 7.23 -10.91
C SER A 446 -33.08 6.20 -10.06
N CYS A 447 -33.57 6.04 -8.83
CA CYS A 447 -33.17 4.98 -7.90
C CYS A 447 -34.38 4.67 -7.00
N ASN A 448 -34.68 3.38 -6.81
CA ASN A 448 -35.65 2.95 -5.78
C ASN A 448 -34.95 2.84 -4.42
N ILE A 449 -35.67 3.13 -3.35
CA ILE A 449 -35.22 2.82 -1.99
C ILE A 449 -36.11 1.69 -1.48
N PRO A 450 -35.55 0.46 -1.21
CA PRO A 450 -36.33 -0.70 -0.77
C PRO A 450 -36.96 -0.50 0.60
N SER A 451 -38.09 -1.19 0.85
CA SER A 451 -38.89 -1.06 2.05
C SER A 451 -38.23 -1.54 3.35
N GLN A 452 -37.13 -2.29 3.27
CA GLN A 452 -36.35 -2.69 4.45
C GLN A 452 -35.27 -1.67 4.86
N VAL A 453 -35.03 -0.65 4.04
CA VAL A 453 -34.09 0.45 4.38
C VAL A 453 -34.75 1.36 5.39
N THR A 454 -34.14 1.55 6.55
CA THR A 454 -34.67 2.41 7.63
C THR A 454 -33.94 3.74 7.73
N ARG A 455 -32.82 3.89 7.04
CA ARG A 455 -31.98 5.11 7.11
C ARG A 455 -31.45 5.48 5.72
N ILE A 456 -31.55 6.74 5.36
CA ILE A 456 -30.78 7.35 4.28
C ILE A 456 -29.59 8.04 4.94
N GLU A 457 -28.41 7.47 4.77
CA GLU A 457 -27.19 7.96 5.44
C GLU A 457 -26.69 9.30 4.84
N PRO A 458 -25.77 10.03 5.51
CA PRO A 458 -25.31 11.33 5.02
C PRO A 458 -24.76 11.26 3.60
N ALA A 459 -25.06 12.30 2.80
CA ALA A 459 -24.59 12.50 1.43
C ALA A 459 -24.92 11.36 0.45
N THR A 460 -25.85 10.44 0.76
CA THR A 460 -26.16 9.26 -0.07
C THR A 460 -26.36 9.61 -1.53
N PHE A 461 -27.11 10.69 -1.84
CA PHE A 461 -27.39 11.18 -3.19
C PHE A 461 -26.81 12.59 -3.42
N TYR A 462 -25.77 12.98 -2.67
CA TYR A 462 -25.13 14.28 -2.81
C TYR A 462 -24.69 14.52 -4.26
N ARG A 463 -25.09 15.66 -4.86
CA ARG A 463 -24.80 16.02 -6.26
C ARG A 463 -25.28 15.01 -7.32
N CYS A 464 -26.32 14.24 -7.07
CA CYS A 464 -27.02 13.48 -8.11
C CYS A 464 -27.84 14.45 -9.00
N LYS A 465 -27.13 15.20 -9.86
CA LYS A 465 -27.69 16.36 -10.58
C LYS A 465 -28.84 15.99 -11.53
N SER A 466 -28.90 14.76 -12.03
CA SER A 466 -29.93 14.29 -12.96
C SER A 466 -31.11 13.58 -12.29
N LEU A 467 -31.07 13.36 -10.98
CA LEU A 467 -32.15 12.70 -10.23
C LEU A 467 -33.40 13.56 -10.31
N THR A 468 -34.49 13.01 -10.90
CA THR A 468 -35.73 13.75 -11.14
C THR A 468 -36.78 13.55 -10.06
N SER A 469 -36.83 12.36 -9.47
CA SER A 469 -37.74 11.99 -8.39
C SER A 469 -37.12 10.93 -7.51
N ILE A 470 -37.53 10.89 -6.26
CA ILE A 470 -37.19 9.86 -5.28
C ILE A 470 -38.42 9.55 -4.41
N THR A 471 -38.73 8.28 -4.24
CA THR A 471 -39.75 7.85 -3.28
C THR A 471 -39.03 7.30 -2.06
N ILE A 472 -39.23 7.93 -0.91
CA ILE A 472 -38.68 7.52 0.36
C ILE A 472 -39.75 6.66 1.06
N PRO A 473 -39.48 5.36 1.35
CA PRO A 473 -40.47 4.49 1.96
C PRO A 473 -40.75 4.85 3.43
N ASP A 474 -41.92 4.48 3.92
CA ASP A 474 -42.37 4.78 5.30
C ASP A 474 -41.48 4.11 6.39
N SER A 475 -40.69 3.12 6.03
CA SER A 475 -39.67 2.50 6.90
C SER A 475 -38.53 3.44 7.29
N VAL A 476 -38.28 4.50 6.49
CA VAL A 476 -37.17 5.43 6.72
C VAL A 476 -37.52 6.39 7.85
N ASN A 477 -36.75 6.34 8.94
CA ASN A 477 -36.90 7.21 10.10
C ASN A 477 -35.74 8.21 10.29
N TYR A 478 -34.72 8.15 9.43
CA TYR A 478 -33.57 9.04 9.44
C TYR A 478 -33.15 9.43 8.03
N ILE A 479 -32.95 10.74 7.79
CA ILE A 479 -32.38 11.30 6.58
C ILE A 479 -31.18 12.15 6.99
N GLY A 480 -29.98 11.71 6.62
CA GLY A 480 -28.72 12.30 7.06
C GLY A 480 -28.37 13.61 6.36
N ASN A 481 -27.36 14.28 6.92
CA ASN A 481 -26.88 15.57 6.39
C ASN A 481 -26.56 15.49 4.89
N SER A 482 -27.00 16.51 4.14
CA SER A 482 -26.72 16.64 2.70
C SER A 482 -27.18 15.44 1.86
N ALA A 483 -28.13 14.64 2.33
CA ALA A 483 -28.54 13.40 1.64
C ALA A 483 -28.91 13.63 0.16
N PHE A 484 -29.54 14.75 -0.17
CA PHE A 484 -29.95 15.15 -1.53
C PHE A 484 -29.38 16.53 -1.92
N ASP A 485 -28.37 17.07 -1.21
CA ASP A 485 -27.80 18.39 -1.54
C ASP A 485 -27.24 18.39 -2.97
N GLY A 486 -27.64 19.37 -3.77
CA GLY A 486 -27.21 19.52 -5.15
C GLY A 486 -27.92 18.58 -6.15
N CYS A 487 -29.03 17.95 -5.77
CA CYS A 487 -29.91 17.23 -6.70
C CYS A 487 -30.72 18.24 -7.53
N THR A 488 -30.05 18.90 -8.47
CA THR A 488 -30.59 20.11 -9.14
C THR A 488 -31.84 19.86 -10.00
N LYS A 489 -32.07 18.62 -10.46
CA LYS A 489 -33.27 18.23 -11.24
C LYS A 489 -34.35 17.57 -10.41
N LEU A 490 -34.18 17.42 -9.11
CA LEU A 490 -35.17 16.79 -8.24
C LEU A 490 -36.41 17.70 -8.13
N GLN A 491 -37.55 17.21 -8.63
CA GLN A 491 -38.81 17.97 -8.66
C GLN A 491 -39.69 17.63 -7.46
N ASN A 492 -39.72 16.39 -7.05
CA ASN A 492 -40.57 15.88 -5.99
C ASN A 492 -39.80 14.95 -5.05
N ALA A 493 -40.00 15.10 -3.77
CA ALA A 493 -39.58 14.20 -2.72
C ALA A 493 -40.64 14.13 -1.63
N ASN A 494 -40.93 12.94 -1.12
CA ASN A 494 -41.79 12.79 0.07
C ASN A 494 -40.91 12.65 1.31
N ILE A 495 -41.36 13.21 2.43
CA ILE A 495 -40.76 12.96 3.75
C ILE A 495 -41.72 12.08 4.52
N PRO A 496 -41.31 10.83 4.91
CA PRO A 496 -42.20 9.93 5.64
C PRO A 496 -42.58 10.44 7.04
N ASN A 497 -43.77 10.05 7.54
CA ASN A 497 -44.21 10.40 8.89
C ASN A 497 -43.36 9.76 10.01
N SER A 498 -42.54 8.77 9.71
CA SER A 498 -41.55 8.19 10.61
C SER A 498 -40.35 9.07 10.91
N VAL A 499 -40.12 10.12 10.09
CA VAL A 499 -39.03 11.08 10.27
C VAL A 499 -39.46 12.17 11.29
N THR A 500 -38.64 12.33 12.33
CA THR A 500 -38.89 13.35 13.38
C THR A 500 -37.89 14.51 13.35
N ARG A 501 -36.81 14.35 12.57
CA ARG A 501 -35.75 15.37 12.43
C ARG A 501 -35.30 15.45 10.97
N LEU A 502 -35.18 16.67 10.47
CA LEU A 502 -34.53 16.98 9.20
C LEU A 502 -33.14 17.53 9.53
N GLU A 503 -32.10 16.80 9.17
CA GLU A 503 -30.71 17.19 9.41
C GLU A 503 -30.25 18.32 8.46
N ASP A 504 -29.01 18.81 8.60
CA ASP A 504 -28.53 19.95 7.82
C ASP A 504 -28.46 19.63 6.31
N ARG A 505 -28.86 20.62 5.49
CA ARG A 505 -28.68 20.64 4.03
C ARG A 505 -29.32 19.46 3.28
N ILE A 506 -30.32 18.76 3.83
CA ILE A 506 -30.91 17.57 3.18
C ILE A 506 -31.26 17.85 1.72
N PHE A 507 -31.97 18.92 1.41
CA PHE A 507 -32.40 19.32 0.06
C PHE A 507 -31.76 20.64 -0.41
N ASN A 508 -30.61 21.01 0.17
CA ASN A 508 -29.91 22.24 -0.22
C ASN A 508 -29.57 22.19 -1.73
N ASN A 509 -29.77 23.32 -2.44
CA ASN A 509 -29.57 23.41 -3.89
C ASN A 509 -30.41 22.44 -4.75
N CYS A 510 -31.54 21.94 -4.27
CA CYS A 510 -32.53 21.25 -5.09
C CYS A 510 -33.35 22.28 -5.89
N VAL A 511 -32.72 22.91 -6.87
CA VAL A 511 -33.27 24.07 -7.58
C VAL A 511 -34.59 23.84 -8.30
N SER A 512 -34.85 22.57 -8.72
CA SER A 512 -36.09 22.17 -9.41
C SER A 512 -37.21 21.72 -8.47
N LEU A 513 -36.96 21.61 -7.15
CA LEU A 513 -37.96 21.17 -6.17
C LEU A 513 -39.11 22.17 -6.12
N THR A 514 -40.34 21.71 -6.41
CA THR A 514 -41.52 22.56 -6.48
C THR A 514 -42.40 22.49 -5.24
N ASN A 515 -42.60 21.28 -4.73
CA ASN A 515 -43.43 20.99 -3.59
C ASN A 515 -42.71 20.10 -2.58
N ILE A 516 -42.80 20.46 -1.32
CA ILE A 516 -42.29 19.66 -0.20
C ILE A 516 -43.27 19.78 0.97
N THR A 517 -43.77 18.67 1.43
CA THR A 517 -44.60 18.61 2.65
C THR A 517 -43.74 18.11 3.80
N ILE A 518 -43.63 18.89 4.85
CA ILE A 518 -42.93 18.48 6.08
C ILE A 518 -43.98 17.86 7.01
N PRO A 519 -43.81 16.59 7.41
CA PRO A 519 -44.76 15.92 8.31
C PRO A 519 -44.87 16.62 9.68
N ASN A 520 -46.04 16.56 10.31
CA ASN A 520 -46.25 17.08 11.66
C ASN A 520 -45.46 16.36 12.76
N THR A 521 -44.86 15.23 12.45
CA THR A 521 -43.94 14.50 13.33
C THR A 521 -42.56 15.15 13.44
N VAL A 522 -42.21 16.06 12.53
CA VAL A 522 -40.92 16.77 12.52
C VAL A 522 -40.89 17.86 13.58
N THR A 523 -39.93 17.75 14.50
CA THR A 523 -39.70 18.71 15.61
C THR A 523 -38.38 19.50 15.46
N PHE A 524 -37.55 19.16 14.50
CA PHE A 524 -36.28 19.83 14.22
C PHE A 524 -36.04 19.95 12.72
N ILE A 525 -35.63 21.15 12.27
CA ILE A 525 -35.19 21.42 10.89
C ILE A 525 -33.80 22.04 10.95
N GLY A 526 -32.83 21.36 10.38
CA GLY A 526 -31.40 21.73 10.35
C GLY A 526 -31.11 22.92 9.45
N GLN A 527 -29.87 23.37 9.49
CA GLN A 527 -29.41 24.54 8.72
C GLN A 527 -29.45 24.25 7.22
N TYR A 528 -29.87 25.26 6.44
CA TYR A 528 -29.91 25.22 4.97
C TYR A 528 -30.69 24.03 4.39
N THR A 529 -31.60 23.42 5.13
CA THR A 529 -32.34 22.21 4.71
C THR A 529 -32.98 22.36 3.34
N PHE A 530 -33.56 23.54 3.02
CA PHE A 530 -34.14 23.89 1.72
C PHE A 530 -33.43 25.09 1.07
N GLY A 531 -32.20 25.41 1.47
CA GLY A 531 -31.43 26.51 0.90
C GLY A 531 -31.26 26.34 -0.62
N GLY A 532 -31.44 27.41 -1.41
CA GLY A 532 -31.30 27.36 -2.86
C GLY A 532 -32.37 26.55 -3.61
N CYS A 533 -33.48 26.17 -2.98
CA CYS A 533 -34.63 25.54 -3.64
C CYS A 533 -35.46 26.60 -4.39
N ASN A 534 -34.97 26.97 -5.59
CA ASN A 534 -35.46 28.15 -6.32
C ASN A 534 -36.91 28.06 -6.82
N ASN A 535 -37.49 26.86 -6.90
CA ASN A 535 -38.84 26.65 -7.41
C ASN A 535 -39.90 26.39 -6.35
N ILE A 536 -39.53 26.31 -5.07
CA ILE A 536 -40.52 26.23 -3.98
C ILE A 536 -41.24 27.58 -3.89
N THR A 537 -42.57 27.52 -3.84
CA THR A 537 -43.42 28.73 -3.72
C THR A 537 -43.96 28.93 -2.30
N GLU A 538 -44.13 27.86 -1.53
CA GLU A 538 -44.63 27.87 -0.17
C GLU A 538 -43.81 26.94 0.73
N LEU A 539 -43.57 27.33 1.98
CA LEU A 539 -43.06 26.45 3.04
C LEU A 539 -43.95 26.55 4.28
N ILE A 540 -44.48 25.42 4.73
CA ILE A 540 -45.21 25.29 5.98
C ILE A 540 -44.32 24.58 6.99
N ILE A 541 -43.93 25.26 8.05
CA ILE A 541 -43.18 24.71 9.17
C ILE A 541 -44.20 24.05 10.12
N PRO A 542 -44.05 22.76 10.45
CA PRO A 542 -45.02 22.02 11.26
C PRO A 542 -45.02 22.47 12.73
N GLU A 543 -46.17 22.27 13.41
CA GLU A 543 -46.25 22.45 14.85
C GLU A 543 -45.27 21.47 15.57
N GLY A 544 -44.69 21.95 16.68
CA GLY A 544 -43.64 21.19 17.41
C GLY A 544 -42.22 21.61 17.06
N VAL A 545 -41.99 22.35 15.97
CA VAL A 545 -40.68 22.99 15.70
C VAL A 545 -40.56 24.22 16.60
N GLU A 546 -39.57 24.16 17.52
CA GLU A 546 -39.33 25.27 18.48
C GLU A 546 -38.24 26.23 18.00
N THR A 547 -37.36 25.79 17.12
CA THR A 547 -36.25 26.61 16.61
C THR A 547 -36.21 26.60 15.10
N ILE A 548 -36.16 27.77 14.48
CA ILE A 548 -35.86 27.93 13.06
C ILE A 548 -34.36 28.12 12.91
N SER A 549 -33.69 27.12 12.31
CA SER A 549 -32.25 27.12 12.10
C SER A 549 -31.81 28.08 11.01
N GLN A 550 -30.53 28.46 10.98
CA GLN A 550 -29.97 29.35 9.99
C GLN A 550 -30.22 28.86 8.55
N GLY A 551 -30.68 29.75 7.70
CA GLY A 551 -30.76 29.51 6.25
C GLY A 551 -31.73 28.43 5.80
N VAL A 552 -32.69 28.00 6.63
CA VAL A 552 -33.62 26.89 6.29
C VAL A 552 -34.15 27.02 4.86
N VAL A 553 -34.49 28.20 4.40
CA VAL A 553 -34.92 28.53 3.02
C VAL A 553 -34.05 29.61 2.36
N HIS A 554 -32.78 29.69 2.69
CA HIS A 554 -31.88 30.70 2.12
C HIS A 554 -31.95 30.73 0.58
N ALA A 555 -32.08 31.91 -0.03
CA ALA A 555 -32.02 32.15 -1.48
C ALA A 555 -33.06 31.38 -2.34
N CYS A 556 -34.25 31.11 -1.85
CA CYS A 556 -35.36 30.52 -2.63
C CYS A 556 -36.07 31.58 -3.48
N GLN A 557 -35.72 31.64 -4.78
CA GLN A 557 -36.11 32.76 -5.68
C GLN A 557 -37.62 32.92 -5.95
N LYS A 558 -38.39 31.83 -5.87
CA LYS A 558 -39.84 31.84 -6.13
C LYS A 558 -40.69 31.73 -4.87
N LEU A 559 -40.07 31.70 -3.69
CA LEU A 559 -40.80 31.57 -2.44
C LEU A 559 -41.69 32.80 -2.21
N GLU A 560 -42.99 32.57 -2.14
CA GLU A 560 -44.04 33.60 -1.97
C GLU A 560 -44.62 33.58 -0.55
N LYS A 561 -44.68 32.41 0.09
CA LYS A 561 -45.35 32.23 1.37
C LYS A 561 -44.54 31.34 2.35
N ILE A 562 -44.47 31.78 3.61
CA ILE A 562 -43.94 30.97 4.74
C ILE A 562 -44.98 30.96 5.85
N VAL A 563 -45.27 29.76 6.39
CA VAL A 563 -46.13 29.61 7.58
C VAL A 563 -45.27 29.14 8.76
N ILE A 564 -45.27 29.92 9.83
CA ILE A 564 -44.49 29.69 11.05
C ILE A 564 -45.46 29.30 12.17
N PRO A 565 -45.25 28.14 12.82
CA PRO A 565 -46.15 27.65 13.88
C PRO A 565 -45.99 28.46 15.19
N HIS A 566 -47.00 28.43 16.05
CA HIS A 566 -46.94 29.10 17.36
C HIS A 566 -45.89 28.49 18.31
N SER A 567 -45.47 27.24 18.06
CA SER A 567 -44.44 26.53 18.84
C SER A 567 -43.05 27.17 18.78
N VAL A 568 -42.77 28.03 17.80
CA VAL A 568 -41.44 28.64 17.59
C VAL A 568 -41.07 29.59 18.72
N LYS A 569 -39.92 29.33 19.37
CA LYS A 569 -39.35 30.14 20.46
C LYS A 569 -38.12 30.92 20.04
N GLU A 570 -37.40 30.44 19.01
CA GLU A 570 -36.13 31.02 18.60
C GLU A 570 -35.94 30.97 17.06
N ILE A 571 -35.34 32.02 16.51
CA ILE A 571 -34.93 32.15 15.10
C ILE A 571 -33.43 32.41 15.09
N LEU A 572 -32.64 31.45 14.60
CA LEU A 572 -31.17 31.48 14.59
C LEU A 572 -30.60 32.06 13.30
N GLY A 573 -29.84 33.12 13.40
CA GLY A 573 -28.98 33.64 12.33
C GLY A 573 -29.69 34.23 11.13
N GLN A 574 -28.89 34.55 10.11
CA GLN A 574 -29.39 35.10 8.83
C GLN A 574 -30.08 34.00 8.02
N GLY A 575 -31.11 34.38 7.23
CA GLY A 575 -31.39 33.57 6.06
C GLY A 575 -32.77 32.97 5.94
N ILE A 576 -33.67 33.02 6.96
CA ILE A 576 -35.03 32.56 6.71
C ILE A 576 -35.77 33.55 5.79
N PHE A 577 -35.38 34.81 5.81
CA PHE A 577 -36.00 35.90 4.99
C PHE A 577 -35.02 36.53 4.01
N TYR A 578 -33.84 35.94 3.79
CA TYR A 578 -32.81 36.49 2.90
C TYR A 578 -32.86 35.87 1.51
N GLY A 579 -32.86 36.71 0.48
CA GLY A 579 -32.77 36.24 -0.91
C GLY A 579 -34.09 35.73 -1.49
N HIS A 580 -35.23 36.21 -0.99
CA HIS A 580 -36.58 35.86 -1.46
C HIS A 580 -37.27 37.07 -2.10
N PRO A 581 -36.98 37.37 -3.38
CA PRO A 581 -37.52 38.58 -4.03
C PRO A 581 -39.04 38.56 -4.20
N LYS A 582 -39.69 37.40 -4.09
CA LYS A 582 -41.12 37.21 -4.25
C LYS A 582 -41.89 36.97 -2.96
N LEU A 583 -41.22 36.94 -1.80
CA LEU A 583 -41.88 36.66 -0.53
C LEU A 583 -42.81 37.80 -0.13
N THR A 584 -44.12 37.54 -0.16
CA THR A 584 -45.18 38.50 0.19
C THR A 584 -45.94 38.10 1.46
N ASP A 585 -45.99 36.80 1.77
CA ASP A 585 -46.78 36.27 2.86
C ASP A 585 -45.93 35.56 3.90
N VAL A 586 -45.76 36.14 5.07
CA VAL A 586 -45.25 35.45 6.26
C VAL A 586 -46.37 35.40 7.28
N ILE A 587 -46.84 34.20 7.58
CA ILE A 587 -47.93 33.92 8.50
C ILE A 587 -47.34 33.30 9.77
N TYR A 588 -47.65 33.89 10.92
CA TYR A 588 -47.35 33.31 12.23
C TYR A 588 -48.64 32.82 12.89
N ASN A 589 -48.72 31.54 13.23
CA ASN A 589 -49.93 30.92 13.79
C ASN A 589 -50.15 31.26 15.28
N GLY A 590 -49.58 32.34 15.79
CA GLY A 590 -49.76 32.87 17.13
C GLY A 590 -50.11 34.36 17.11
N THR A 591 -50.22 34.97 18.28
CA THR A 591 -50.54 36.39 18.47
C THR A 591 -49.30 37.27 18.26
N LYS A 592 -49.54 38.61 18.09
CA LYS A 592 -48.47 39.62 18.01
C LYS A 592 -47.60 39.65 19.27
N GLU A 593 -48.18 39.44 20.44
CA GLU A 593 -47.43 39.39 21.70
C GLU A 593 -46.55 38.15 21.83
N GLU A 594 -46.97 37.01 21.31
CA GLU A 594 -46.14 35.79 21.21
C GLU A 594 -45.02 35.97 20.21
N TRP A 595 -45.29 36.60 19.04
CA TRP A 595 -44.24 36.93 18.07
C TRP A 595 -43.12 37.79 18.64
N LYS A 596 -43.45 38.78 19.47
CA LYS A 596 -42.47 39.65 20.15
C LYS A 596 -41.53 38.85 21.08
N LYS A 597 -42.06 37.82 21.75
CA LYS A 597 -41.32 36.99 22.70
C LYS A 597 -40.35 36.03 22.03
N ILE A 598 -40.49 35.72 20.73
CA ILE A 598 -39.56 34.87 20.00
C ILE A 598 -38.17 35.52 20.04
N LYS A 599 -37.18 34.79 20.52
CA LYS A 599 -35.77 35.18 20.49
C LYS A 599 -35.26 35.18 19.06
N LYS A 600 -34.71 36.30 18.61
CA LYS A 600 -34.24 36.48 17.23
C LYS A 600 -32.76 36.85 17.25
N ALA A 601 -31.95 36.19 16.39
CA ALA A 601 -30.56 36.56 16.21
C ALA A 601 -30.43 37.95 15.57
N THR A 602 -29.31 38.65 15.81
CA THR A 602 -28.92 39.83 15.04
C THR A 602 -28.91 39.48 13.56
N ASN A 603 -29.53 40.27 12.68
CA ASN A 603 -29.63 39.98 11.24
C ASN A 603 -30.63 38.86 10.83
N TRP A 604 -31.57 38.44 11.71
CA TRP A 604 -32.64 37.51 11.31
C TRP A 604 -33.48 38.04 10.15
N TRP A 605 -33.50 39.35 10.00
CA TRP A 605 -34.23 40.12 9.00
C TRP A 605 -33.25 40.93 8.15
N THR A 606 -33.07 40.62 6.89
CA THR A 606 -32.29 41.41 5.91
C THR A 606 -32.91 41.28 4.53
N GLN A 607 -33.25 42.46 3.92
CA GLN A 607 -33.61 42.64 2.50
C GLN A 607 -34.78 41.80 1.95
N SER A 608 -35.90 41.70 2.63
CA SER A 608 -37.17 41.37 1.98
C SER A 608 -38.01 42.64 1.83
N GLY A 609 -38.74 42.76 0.75
CA GLY A 609 -39.74 43.83 0.55
C GLY A 609 -40.95 43.69 1.48
N LEU A 610 -40.93 42.80 2.44
CA LEU A 610 -42.02 42.45 3.35
C LEU A 610 -42.23 43.54 4.38
N ALA A 611 -43.47 44.01 4.52
CA ALA A 611 -43.82 45.08 5.43
C ALA A 611 -44.41 44.57 6.75
N VAL A 612 -45.01 43.38 6.78
CA VAL A 612 -45.78 42.87 7.92
C VAL A 612 -45.62 41.34 8.10
N ILE A 613 -45.77 40.85 9.33
CA ILE A 613 -46.04 39.45 9.67
C ILE A 613 -47.52 39.32 9.99
N LYS A 614 -48.22 38.40 9.33
CA LYS A 614 -49.65 38.13 9.57
C LYS A 614 -49.79 37.23 10.81
N CYS A 615 -50.30 37.78 11.92
CA CYS A 615 -50.58 37.04 13.15
C CYS A 615 -52.07 36.74 13.29
N THR A 616 -52.46 35.87 14.21
CA THR A 616 -53.89 35.51 14.43
C THR A 616 -54.75 36.66 14.91
N ASP A 617 -54.17 37.68 15.54
CA ASP A 617 -54.78 38.87 16.06
C ASP A 617 -54.50 40.18 15.22
N GLY A 618 -54.03 39.97 13.94
CA GLY A 618 -53.76 41.04 12.97
C GLY A 618 -52.30 41.22 12.62
N ASP A 619 -52.03 42.19 11.74
CA ASP A 619 -50.69 42.39 11.17
C ASP A 619 -49.68 42.96 12.17
N PHE A 620 -48.47 42.41 12.20
CA PHE A 620 -47.34 42.90 12.97
C PHE A 620 -46.38 43.67 12.03
N PRO A 621 -46.22 45.01 12.20
CA PRO A 621 -45.41 45.82 11.30
C PRO A 621 -43.92 45.64 11.57
N LEU A 622 -43.15 45.34 10.53
CA LEU A 622 -41.71 45.15 10.62
C LEU A 622 -40.91 46.46 10.64
N ARG A 623 -41.49 47.56 10.19
CA ARG A 623 -40.83 48.89 10.18
C ARG A 623 -40.37 49.36 11.57
N ASN A 624 -40.98 48.87 12.64
CA ASN A 624 -40.63 49.26 14.02
C ASN A 624 -39.34 48.55 14.55
N TYR A 625 -38.82 47.55 13.86
CA TYR A 625 -37.55 46.90 14.21
C TYR A 625 -36.31 47.55 13.57
N LEU A 626 -36.48 48.34 12.51
CA LEU A 626 -35.39 49.03 11.82
C LEU A 626 -34.90 50.30 12.55
N THR A 627 -35.61 50.73 13.59
CA THR A 627 -35.34 52.03 14.30
C THR A 627 -34.77 51.85 15.70
N THR A 628 -34.60 50.63 16.23
CA THR A 628 -34.20 50.41 17.64
C THR A 628 -32.84 49.68 17.81
N GLU A 629 -32.12 49.34 16.72
CA GLU A 629 -30.75 48.80 16.78
C GLU A 629 -29.86 49.57 15.79
N ALA A 630 -29.60 50.88 16.09
CA ALA A 630 -28.53 51.68 15.51
C ALA A 630 -27.51 52.01 16.59
#